data_de8095fc83bf625d2551b9a9d977bf75
#
_entry.id   de8095fc83bf625d2551b9a9d977bf75
#
_cell.length_a   1.000
_cell.length_b   1.000
_cell.length_c   1.000
_cell.angle_alpha   90.00
_cell.angle_beta   90.00
_cell.angle_gamma   90.00
#
_symmetry.space_group_name_H-M   'P 1'
#
loop_
_entity.id
_entity.type
_entity.pdbx_description
1 polymer ?
#
loop_
_entity_poly.entity_id
_entity_poly.type
_entity_poly.pdbx_seq_one_letter_code
_entity_poly.pdbx_strand_id
1 'polypeptide(L)'
;MPTSSDLPADRAAIGQLLVRLLRQFRAEVFSPAGEAGYGDLREPHLQIFGNIYGGARLTELAARAQLSLAATSELVNDLQRLGYLERQPDPQDGRAKLIVPTARGRAALAAAGDRVAEIEERWGELIGPERFATACRALQDLLDALER
;
A
#
# COMPACT_ATOMS: atom_id res chain seq x y z
N MET A 1 -16.34 12.87 30.49
CA MET A 1 -16.07 11.58 29.78
C MET A 1 -17.20 11.33 28.82
N PRO A 2 -16.94 11.23 27.52
CA PRO A 2 -17.99 10.81 26.58
C PRO A 2 -18.40 9.38 26.94
N THR A 3 -19.68 9.19 27.13
CA THR A 3 -20.24 7.87 27.35
C THR A 3 -20.30 7.10 26.01
N SER A 4 -20.33 5.79 26.06
CA SER A 4 -20.37 4.90 24.91
C SER A 4 -21.51 5.19 23.90
N SER A 5 -22.39 6.12 24.25
CA SER A 5 -23.53 6.53 23.42
C SER A 5 -23.26 7.72 22.48
N ASP A 6 -22.03 8.28 22.51
CA ASP A 6 -21.69 9.47 21.71
C ASP A 6 -21.08 9.13 20.33
N LEU A 7 -21.17 7.88 19.89
CA LEU A 7 -20.83 7.50 18.52
C LEU A 7 -21.88 8.09 17.55
N PRO A 8 -21.44 8.53 16.35
CA PRO A 8 -22.38 9.11 15.39
C PRO A 8 -23.48 8.12 15.02
N ALA A 9 -24.72 8.59 15.07
CA ALA A 9 -25.91 7.79 14.73
C ALA A 9 -26.20 7.79 13.21
N ASP A 10 -25.67 8.76 12.49
CA ASP A 10 -25.94 9.00 11.06
C ASP A 10 -24.90 8.37 10.13
N ARG A 11 -23.87 7.76 10.67
CA ARG A 11 -22.81 7.13 9.89
C ARG A 11 -22.11 6.03 10.68
N ALA A 12 -21.35 5.19 9.99
CA ALA A 12 -20.44 4.26 10.64
C ALA A 12 -19.31 5.02 11.36
N ALA A 13 -18.79 4.46 12.46
CA ALA A 13 -17.63 5.03 13.14
C ALA A 13 -16.39 4.99 12.25
N ILE A 14 -15.43 5.89 12.49
CA ILE A 14 -14.25 6.04 11.64
C ILE A 14 -13.48 4.73 11.44
N GLY A 15 -13.30 3.93 12.48
CA GLY A 15 -12.59 2.65 12.36
C GLY A 15 -13.28 1.68 11.41
N GLN A 16 -14.61 1.60 11.46
CA GLN A 16 -15.40 0.78 10.54
C GLN A 16 -15.33 1.29 9.11
N LEU A 17 -15.37 2.62 8.92
CA LEU A 17 -15.23 3.23 7.60
C LEU A 17 -13.87 2.90 6.99
N LEU A 18 -12.80 3.04 7.76
CA LEU A 18 -11.45 2.75 7.30
C LEU A 18 -11.26 1.28 6.91
N VAL A 19 -11.73 0.36 7.75
CA VAL A 19 -11.61 -1.09 7.49
C VAL A 19 -12.40 -1.48 6.24
N ARG A 20 -13.63 -0.99 6.11
CA ARG A 20 -14.50 -1.32 4.97
C ARG A 20 -14.00 -0.69 3.67
N LEU A 21 -13.54 0.56 3.70
CA LEU A 21 -12.94 1.21 2.55
C LEU A 21 -11.67 0.52 2.11
N LEU A 22 -10.81 0.13 3.06
CA LEU A 22 -9.59 -0.61 2.75
C LEU A 22 -9.90 -1.94 2.05
N ARG A 23 -10.94 -2.65 2.50
CA ARG A 23 -11.39 -3.89 1.86
C ARG A 23 -11.82 -3.66 0.42
N GLN A 24 -12.62 -2.63 0.17
CA GLN A 24 -13.04 -2.25 -1.18
C GLN A 24 -11.85 -1.87 -2.06
N PHE A 25 -10.95 -1.07 -1.53
CA PHE A 25 -9.74 -0.64 -2.24
C PHE A 25 -8.89 -1.84 -2.67
N ARG A 26 -8.61 -2.76 -1.75
CA ARG A 26 -7.82 -3.97 -2.03
C ARG A 26 -8.47 -4.84 -3.09
N ALA A 27 -9.78 -5.06 -3.00
CA ALA A 27 -10.52 -5.83 -3.98
C ALA A 27 -10.38 -5.23 -5.40
N GLU A 28 -10.44 -3.91 -5.50
CA GLU A 28 -10.31 -3.22 -6.78
C GLU A 28 -8.88 -3.22 -7.33
N VAL A 29 -7.90 -3.06 -6.47
CA VAL A 29 -6.48 -3.10 -6.87
C VAL A 29 -6.11 -4.46 -7.45
N PHE A 30 -6.61 -5.54 -6.85
CA PHE A 30 -6.27 -6.89 -7.28
C PHE A 30 -7.07 -7.42 -8.46
N SER A 31 -8.27 -6.88 -8.69
CA SER A 31 -9.18 -7.42 -9.69
C SER A 31 -8.56 -7.55 -11.10
N PRO A 32 -7.83 -6.56 -11.64
CA PRO A 32 -7.22 -6.66 -12.95
C PRO A 32 -5.80 -7.23 -12.97
N ALA A 33 -5.23 -7.59 -11.82
CA ALA A 33 -3.83 -8.02 -11.74
C ALA A 33 -3.54 -9.26 -12.59
N GLY A 34 -4.47 -10.23 -12.61
CA GLY A 34 -4.36 -11.42 -13.44
C GLY A 34 -4.41 -11.11 -14.93
N GLU A 35 -5.20 -10.13 -15.35
CA GLU A 35 -5.33 -9.70 -16.74
C GLU A 35 -4.06 -9.01 -17.24
N ALA A 36 -3.37 -8.28 -16.36
CA ALA A 36 -2.14 -7.57 -16.68
C ALA A 36 -0.88 -8.46 -16.65
N GLY A 37 -1.00 -9.75 -16.33
CA GLY A 37 0.13 -10.67 -16.23
C GLY A 37 0.78 -10.72 -14.87
N TYR A 38 0.15 -10.16 -13.84
CA TYR A 38 0.64 -10.14 -12.46
C TYR A 38 -0.24 -10.97 -11.51
N GLY A 39 -0.88 -12.02 -12.05
CA GLY A 39 -1.80 -12.88 -11.30
C GLY A 39 -1.15 -13.72 -10.20
N ASP A 40 0.18 -13.80 -10.19
CA ASP A 40 0.96 -14.44 -9.14
C ASP A 40 1.20 -13.56 -7.91
N LEU A 41 0.86 -12.27 -7.99
CA LEU A 41 0.88 -11.37 -6.84
C LEU A 41 -0.33 -11.62 -5.94
N ARG A 42 -0.09 -11.63 -4.64
CA ARG A 42 -1.12 -11.78 -3.62
C ARG A 42 -1.19 -10.53 -2.74
N GLU A 43 -2.28 -10.41 -1.99
CA GLU A 43 -2.54 -9.26 -1.14
C GLU A 43 -1.38 -8.91 -0.18
N PRO A 44 -0.73 -9.88 0.53
CA PRO A 44 0.41 -9.54 1.38
C PRO A 44 1.59 -8.89 0.65
N HIS A 45 1.78 -9.18 -0.64
CA HIS A 45 2.83 -8.58 -1.45
C HIS A 45 2.67 -7.06 -1.60
N LEU A 46 1.44 -6.54 -1.54
CA LEU A 46 1.19 -5.09 -1.61
C LEU A 46 1.87 -4.32 -0.48
N GLN A 47 2.02 -4.92 0.68
CA GLN A 47 2.69 -4.27 1.82
C GLN A 47 4.16 -4.01 1.51
N ILE A 48 4.79 -4.86 0.73
CA ILE A 48 6.17 -4.66 0.28
C ILE A 48 6.20 -3.65 -0.87
N PHE A 49 5.39 -3.83 -1.91
CA PHE A 49 5.34 -2.91 -3.05
C PHE A 49 4.95 -1.49 -2.67
N GLY A 50 4.03 -1.32 -1.74
CA GLY A 50 3.62 -0.01 -1.26
C GLY A 50 4.70 0.73 -0.48
N ASN A 51 5.77 0.06 -0.07
CA ASN A 51 6.81 0.60 0.78
C ASN A 51 8.23 0.52 0.19
N ILE A 52 8.39 -0.08 -1.00
CA ILE A 52 9.72 -0.28 -1.59
C ILE A 52 10.29 1.00 -2.21
N TYR A 53 9.44 1.85 -2.80
CA TYR A 53 9.85 3.03 -3.56
C TYR A 53 10.92 2.67 -4.61
N GLY A 54 12.06 3.35 -4.61
CA GLY A 54 13.16 3.06 -5.53
C GLY A 54 14.14 2.00 -5.03
N GLY A 55 13.96 1.53 -3.81
CA GLY A 55 14.81 0.54 -3.14
C GLY A 55 14.87 0.80 -1.65
N ALA A 56 15.06 -0.26 -0.88
CA ALA A 56 15.14 -0.16 0.58
C ALA A 56 15.90 -1.36 1.16
N ARG A 57 16.44 -1.17 2.36
CA ARG A 57 16.95 -2.27 3.16
C ARG A 57 15.81 -3.05 3.80
N LEU A 58 16.03 -4.30 4.13
CA LEU A 58 15.01 -5.16 4.76
C LEU A 58 14.45 -4.55 6.04
N THR A 59 15.31 -3.96 6.87
CA THR A 59 14.90 -3.30 8.12
C THR A 59 13.99 -2.09 7.87
N GLU A 60 14.27 -1.32 6.83
CA GLU A 60 13.43 -0.19 6.43
C GLU A 60 12.06 -0.63 5.94
N LEU A 61 12.02 -1.69 5.12
CA LEU A 61 10.76 -2.27 4.64
C LEU A 61 9.92 -2.79 5.79
N ALA A 62 10.53 -3.53 6.72
CA ALA A 62 9.84 -4.06 7.89
C ALA A 62 9.23 -2.93 8.74
N ALA A 63 9.98 -1.86 8.97
CA ALA A 63 9.51 -0.70 9.73
C ALA A 63 8.34 0.00 9.03
N ARG A 64 8.46 0.27 7.73
CA ARG A 64 7.41 0.94 6.94
C ARG A 64 6.15 0.10 6.84
N ALA A 65 6.30 -1.20 6.62
CA ALA A 65 5.17 -2.13 6.51
C ALA A 65 4.58 -2.54 7.86
N GLN A 66 5.25 -2.19 8.96
CA GLN A 66 4.87 -2.60 10.31
C GLN A 66 4.75 -4.11 10.44
N LEU A 67 5.72 -4.81 9.87
CA LEU A 67 5.85 -6.26 9.91
C LEU A 67 7.12 -6.65 10.68
N SER A 68 7.13 -7.89 11.17
CA SER A 68 8.36 -8.46 11.72
C SER A 68 9.41 -8.59 10.62
N LEU A 69 10.69 -8.62 11.01
CA LEU A 69 11.78 -8.82 10.07
C LEU A 69 11.65 -10.18 9.34
N ALA A 70 11.23 -11.22 10.06
CA ALA A 70 11.00 -12.54 9.49
C ALA A 70 9.90 -12.57 8.45
N ALA A 71 8.74 -11.95 8.76
CA ALA A 71 7.61 -11.86 7.82
C ALA A 71 7.97 -11.06 6.58
N THR A 72 8.69 -9.94 6.75
CA THR A 72 9.16 -9.10 5.65
C THR A 72 10.13 -9.87 4.76
N SER A 73 11.08 -10.59 5.35
CA SER A 73 12.06 -11.43 4.63
C SER A 73 11.35 -12.49 3.79
N GLU A 74 10.35 -13.13 4.34
CA GLU A 74 9.58 -14.17 3.65
C GLU A 74 8.87 -13.61 2.41
N LEU A 75 8.22 -12.46 2.55
CA LEU A 75 7.54 -11.78 1.44
C LEU A 75 8.54 -11.31 0.37
N VAL A 76 9.68 -10.76 0.78
CA VAL A 76 10.75 -10.36 -0.15
C VAL A 76 11.31 -11.55 -0.89
N ASN A 77 11.53 -12.67 -0.21
CA ASN A 77 12.00 -13.93 -0.84
C ASN A 77 11.01 -14.42 -1.89
N ASP A 78 9.70 -14.37 -1.60
CA ASP A 78 8.65 -14.72 -2.55
C ASP A 78 8.70 -13.82 -3.79
N LEU A 79 8.75 -12.51 -3.58
CA LEU A 79 8.79 -11.54 -4.67
C LEU A 79 10.07 -11.63 -5.50
N GLN A 80 11.19 -11.99 -4.87
CA GLN A 80 12.44 -12.26 -5.58
C GLN A 80 12.33 -13.52 -6.44
N ARG A 81 11.75 -14.58 -5.91
CA ARG A 81 11.52 -15.85 -6.62
C ARG A 81 10.57 -15.65 -7.81
N LEU A 82 9.55 -14.80 -7.66
CA LEU A 82 8.60 -14.46 -8.72
C LEU A 82 9.17 -13.46 -9.74
N GLY A 83 10.36 -12.92 -9.50
CA GLY A 83 11.05 -12.02 -10.42
C GLY A 83 10.71 -10.55 -10.31
N TYR A 84 10.05 -10.13 -9.23
CA TYR A 84 9.67 -8.71 -9.02
C TYR A 84 10.71 -7.89 -8.28
N LEU A 85 11.50 -8.53 -7.44
CA LEU A 85 12.53 -7.87 -6.64
C LEU A 85 13.86 -8.58 -6.82
N GLU A 86 14.94 -7.86 -6.57
CA GLU A 86 16.30 -8.40 -6.49
C GLU A 86 17.07 -7.74 -5.34
N ARG A 87 18.08 -8.42 -4.84
CA ARG A 87 18.98 -7.89 -3.83
C ARG A 87 20.28 -7.47 -4.49
N GLN A 88 20.73 -6.26 -4.17
CA GLN A 88 21.97 -5.67 -4.67
C GLN A 88 22.83 -5.23 -3.48
N PRO A 89 24.17 -5.17 -3.60
CA PRO A 89 24.99 -4.50 -2.61
C PRO A 89 24.56 -3.04 -2.46
N ASP A 90 24.45 -2.56 -1.21
CA ASP A 90 24.13 -1.14 -0.99
C ASP A 90 25.32 -0.28 -1.45
N PRO A 91 25.12 0.70 -2.32
CA PRO A 91 26.19 1.58 -2.78
C PRO A 91 26.89 2.36 -1.67
N GLN A 92 26.21 2.59 -0.56
CA GLN A 92 26.73 3.33 0.60
C GLN A 92 27.40 2.42 1.63
N ASP A 93 27.05 1.15 1.66
CA ASP A 93 27.62 0.15 2.56
C ASP A 93 27.57 -1.23 1.88
N GLY A 94 28.69 -1.65 1.31
CA GLY A 94 28.78 -2.92 0.58
C GLY A 94 28.52 -4.17 1.42
N ARG A 95 28.43 -4.06 2.76
CA ARG A 95 28.07 -5.17 3.66
C ARG A 95 26.56 -5.38 3.72
N ALA A 96 25.78 -4.34 3.45
CA ALA A 96 24.32 -4.40 3.47
C ALA A 96 23.79 -4.72 2.08
N LYS A 97 22.58 -5.29 2.03
CA LYS A 97 21.84 -5.52 0.79
C LYS A 97 20.73 -4.51 0.65
N LEU A 98 20.63 -3.96 -0.55
CA LEU A 98 19.52 -3.12 -0.96
C LEU A 98 18.54 -3.96 -1.77
N ILE A 99 17.27 -3.93 -1.40
CA ILE A 99 16.21 -4.62 -2.12
C ILE A 99 15.63 -3.62 -3.12
N VAL A 100 15.68 -3.96 -4.41
CA VAL A 100 15.25 -3.07 -5.50
C VAL A 100 14.28 -3.79 -6.42
N PRO A 101 13.33 -3.07 -7.04
CA PRO A 101 12.47 -3.68 -8.05
C PRO A 101 13.27 -4.03 -9.31
N THR A 102 12.97 -5.17 -9.90
CA THR A 102 13.42 -5.57 -11.23
C THR A 102 12.64 -4.78 -12.30
N ALA A 103 12.98 -4.98 -13.57
CA ALA A 103 12.18 -4.43 -14.68
C ALA A 103 10.71 -4.87 -14.57
N ARG A 104 10.46 -6.16 -14.27
CA ARG A 104 9.10 -6.67 -14.03
C ARG A 104 8.45 -6.02 -12.82
N GLY A 105 9.20 -5.84 -11.75
CA GLY A 105 8.73 -5.16 -10.53
C GLY A 105 8.36 -3.70 -10.79
N ARG A 106 9.18 -2.98 -11.54
CA ARG A 106 8.86 -1.59 -11.92
C ARG A 106 7.61 -1.50 -12.79
N ALA A 107 7.45 -2.43 -13.73
CA ALA A 107 6.25 -2.49 -14.56
C ALA A 107 5.00 -2.78 -13.73
N ALA A 108 5.09 -3.70 -12.77
CA ALA A 108 3.99 -4.01 -11.85
C ALA A 108 3.64 -2.82 -10.95
N LEU A 109 4.64 -2.10 -10.45
CA LEU A 109 4.45 -0.88 -9.66
C LEU A 109 3.76 0.23 -10.48
N ALA A 110 4.18 0.41 -11.72
CA ALA A 110 3.55 1.39 -12.62
C ALA A 110 2.09 1.02 -12.90
N ALA A 111 1.81 -0.25 -13.19
CA ALA A 111 0.45 -0.74 -13.40
C ALA A 111 -0.42 -0.56 -12.15
N ALA A 112 0.13 -0.83 -10.96
CA ALA A 112 -0.56 -0.60 -9.70
C ALA A 112 -0.86 0.89 -9.48
N GLY A 113 0.09 1.77 -9.80
CA GLY A 113 -0.11 3.21 -9.71
C GLY A 113 -1.21 3.71 -10.63
N ASP A 114 -1.25 3.25 -11.87
CA ASP A 114 -2.32 3.56 -12.83
C ASP A 114 -3.67 3.07 -12.31
N ARG A 115 -3.70 1.89 -11.72
CA ARG A 115 -4.92 1.32 -11.16
C ARG A 115 -5.43 2.14 -9.97
N VAL A 116 -4.54 2.58 -9.09
CA VAL A 116 -4.90 3.45 -7.96
C VAL A 116 -5.50 4.76 -8.47
N ALA A 117 -4.90 5.37 -9.48
CA ALA A 117 -5.42 6.60 -10.09
C ALA A 117 -6.84 6.40 -10.66
N GLU A 118 -7.10 5.29 -11.33
CA GLU A 118 -8.43 4.92 -11.82
C GLU A 118 -9.45 4.75 -10.69
N ILE A 119 -9.04 4.11 -9.60
CA ILE A 119 -9.89 3.92 -8.42
C ILE A 119 -10.26 5.27 -7.81
N GLU A 120 -9.29 6.15 -7.62
CA GLU A 120 -9.53 7.49 -7.07
C GLU A 120 -10.47 8.31 -7.96
N GLU A 121 -10.28 8.27 -9.28
CA GLU A 121 -11.16 8.95 -10.22
C GLU A 121 -12.60 8.43 -10.10
N ARG A 122 -12.77 7.11 -10.11
CA ARG A 122 -14.09 6.51 -10.01
C ARG A 122 -14.77 6.78 -8.66
N TRP A 123 -14.02 6.70 -7.57
CA TRP A 123 -14.57 7.02 -6.24
C TRP A 123 -14.92 8.50 -6.14
N GLY A 124 -14.13 9.37 -6.78
CA GLY A 124 -14.45 10.78 -6.88
C GLY A 124 -15.76 11.03 -7.62
N GLU A 125 -16.01 10.29 -8.71
CA GLU A 125 -17.27 10.37 -9.44
C GLU A 125 -18.48 9.96 -8.60
N LEU A 126 -18.30 8.96 -7.71
CA LEU A 126 -19.38 8.44 -6.87
C LEU A 126 -19.93 9.48 -5.87
N ILE A 127 -19.08 10.36 -5.35
CA ILE A 127 -19.47 11.34 -4.31
C ILE A 127 -19.24 12.79 -4.73
N GLY A 128 -18.69 13.01 -5.91
CA GLY A 128 -18.28 14.32 -6.41
C GLY A 128 -16.76 14.53 -6.26
N PRO A 129 -16.04 14.94 -7.33
CA PRO A 129 -14.59 15.07 -7.33
C PRO A 129 -14.04 16.01 -6.24
N GLU A 130 -14.72 17.14 -6.03
CA GLU A 130 -14.29 18.13 -5.03
C GLU A 130 -14.46 17.59 -3.61
N ARG A 131 -15.58 16.94 -3.35
CA ARG A 131 -15.89 16.35 -2.05
C ARG A 131 -14.91 15.22 -1.73
N PHE A 132 -14.61 14.39 -2.72
CA PHE A 132 -13.62 13.32 -2.58
C PHE A 132 -12.22 13.88 -2.27
N ALA A 133 -11.78 14.89 -3.03
CA ALA A 133 -10.50 15.55 -2.78
C ALA A 133 -10.43 16.17 -1.38
N THR A 134 -11.51 16.78 -0.91
CA THR A 134 -11.59 17.35 0.44
C THR A 134 -11.46 16.25 1.50
N ALA A 135 -12.13 15.12 1.31
CA ALA A 135 -12.04 13.98 2.22
C ALA A 135 -10.62 13.44 2.30
N CYS A 136 -9.95 13.26 1.16
CA CYS A 136 -8.57 12.80 1.10
C CYS A 136 -7.59 13.75 1.80
N ARG A 137 -7.75 15.07 1.59
CA ARG A 137 -6.93 16.08 2.28
C ARG A 137 -7.15 16.04 3.80
N ALA A 138 -8.40 15.90 4.23
CA ALA A 138 -8.71 15.81 5.67
C ALA A 138 -8.07 14.56 6.30
N LEU A 139 -8.10 13.44 5.60
CA LEU A 139 -7.44 12.21 6.05
C LEU A 139 -5.91 12.37 6.10
N GLN A 140 -5.32 13.05 5.11
CA GLN A 140 -3.89 13.34 5.11
C GLN A 140 -3.50 14.25 6.29
N ASP A 141 -4.25 15.30 6.53
CA ASP A 141 -4.01 16.21 7.66
C ASP A 141 -4.08 15.47 9.00
N LEU A 142 -5.05 14.57 9.13
CA LEU A 142 -5.18 13.73 10.32
C LEU A 142 -3.98 12.81 10.49
N LEU A 143 -3.57 12.13 9.43
CA LEU A 143 -2.43 11.24 9.43
C LEU A 143 -1.15 12.00 9.82
N ASP A 144 -0.89 13.14 9.20
CA ASP A 144 0.26 13.99 9.51
C ASP A 144 0.27 14.44 10.97
N ALA A 145 -0.88 14.70 11.56
CA ALA A 145 -1.01 15.09 12.95
C ALA A 145 -0.72 13.93 13.90
N LEU A 146 -1.08 12.71 13.53
CA LEU A 146 -0.88 11.51 14.35
C LEU A 146 0.56 10.97 14.29
N GLU A 147 1.26 11.22 13.19
CA GLU A 147 2.63 10.72 12.96
C GLU A 147 3.73 11.69 13.41
N ARG A 148 3.37 12.83 14.01
CA ARG A 148 4.34 13.81 14.52
C ARG A 148 5.03 13.36 15.80
#